data_22429af592d6a4d3c713a6c9ddff54b7
#
_entry.id   22429af592d6a4d3c713a6c9ddff54b7
#
_cell.length_a   1.000
_cell.length_b   1.000
_cell.length_c   1.000
_cell.angle_alpha   90.00
_cell.angle_beta   90.00
_cell.angle_gamma   90.00
#
_symmetry.space_group_name_H-M   'P 1'
#
loop_
_entity.id
_entity.type
_entity.pdbx_description
1 polymer ?
#
loop_
_entity_poly.entity_id
_entity_poly.type
_entity_poly.pdbx_seq_one_letter_code
_entity_poly.pdbx_strand_id
1 'polypeptide(L)'
;MNIMFAYDDSRNARFALKRTLDMFGKLQPMIILIAVVEQSLDTSSSSESNYLEAKEKFTTAVRETAESLGEQGFDIEVIIGEGDARKVILKAVQNLNPDLLVIARRSHEPDGNVIGQSIDALVEEFNFMTFGSVSSFLARRATCPVLIQACPAVL
;
A
#
# COMPACT_ATOMS: atom_id res chain seq x y z
N MET A 1 16.27 -13.30 0.19
CA MET A 1 15.24 -12.62 -0.62
C MET A 1 14.59 -11.56 0.24
N ASN A 2 14.53 -10.32 -0.25
CA ASN A 2 13.95 -9.19 0.45
C ASN A 2 12.70 -8.74 -0.31
N ILE A 3 11.55 -8.79 0.35
CA ILE A 3 10.27 -8.35 -0.22
C ILE A 3 9.85 -7.06 0.48
N MET A 4 9.77 -5.97 -0.28
CA MET A 4 9.18 -4.72 0.21
C MET A 4 7.68 -4.74 -0.07
N PHE A 5 6.88 -4.46 0.93
CA PHE A 5 5.43 -4.44 0.84
C PHE A 5 4.89 -3.05 1.19
N ALA A 6 4.23 -2.39 0.22
CA ALA A 6 3.54 -1.13 0.45
C ALA A 6 2.24 -1.38 1.22
N TYR A 7 2.20 -0.97 2.47
CA TYR A 7 1.14 -1.32 3.42
C TYR A 7 0.44 -0.07 3.98
N ASP A 8 -0.86 -0.01 3.86
CA ASP A 8 -1.69 1.11 4.32
C ASP A 8 -2.78 0.69 5.32
N ASP A 9 -2.67 -0.51 5.88
CA ASP A 9 -3.65 -1.11 6.80
C ASP A 9 -5.09 -1.25 6.23
N SER A 10 -5.27 -1.04 4.95
CA SER A 10 -6.54 -1.30 4.28
C SER A 10 -6.86 -2.79 4.21
N ARG A 11 -8.13 -3.12 4.02
CA ARG A 11 -8.57 -4.49 3.78
C ARG A 11 -7.78 -5.14 2.63
N ASN A 12 -7.57 -4.40 1.55
CA ASN A 12 -6.86 -4.91 0.39
C ASN A 12 -5.37 -5.14 0.69
N ALA A 13 -4.74 -4.25 1.46
CA ALA A 13 -3.35 -4.44 1.88
C ALA A 13 -3.18 -5.68 2.77
N ARG A 14 -4.09 -5.90 3.71
CA ARG A 14 -4.09 -7.10 4.57
C ARG A 14 -4.27 -8.39 3.75
N PHE A 15 -5.20 -8.37 2.80
CA PHE A 15 -5.41 -9.52 1.89
C PHE A 15 -4.17 -9.78 1.03
N ALA A 16 -3.61 -8.73 0.42
CA ALA A 16 -2.43 -8.84 -0.42
C ALA A 16 -1.20 -9.33 0.36
N LEU A 17 -1.03 -8.87 1.60
CA LEU A 17 0.04 -9.34 2.47
C LEU A 17 -0.10 -10.84 2.75
N LYS A 18 -1.29 -11.30 3.13
CA LYS A 18 -1.55 -12.73 3.32
C LYS A 18 -1.24 -13.54 2.06
N ARG A 19 -1.70 -13.09 0.88
CA ARG A 19 -1.41 -13.76 -0.40
C ARG A 19 0.06 -13.79 -0.72
N THR A 20 0.79 -12.73 -0.42
CA THR A 20 2.24 -12.67 -0.59
C THR A 20 2.95 -13.72 0.27
N LEU A 21 2.53 -13.86 1.53
CA LEU A 21 3.08 -14.88 2.42
C LEU A 21 2.72 -16.31 2.00
N ASP A 22 1.51 -16.53 1.48
CA ASP A 22 1.10 -17.82 0.92
C ASP A 22 1.98 -18.22 -0.27
N MET A 23 2.34 -17.25 -1.13
CA MET A 23 3.16 -17.50 -2.32
C MET A 23 4.66 -17.65 -2.01
N PHE A 24 5.19 -16.79 -1.16
CA PHE A 24 6.64 -16.63 -0.96
C PHE A 24 7.11 -17.01 0.44
N GLY A 25 6.22 -17.22 1.41
CA GLY A 25 6.58 -17.45 2.81
C GLY A 25 7.51 -18.65 3.04
N LYS A 26 7.39 -19.69 2.21
CA LYS A 26 8.28 -20.88 2.28
C LYS A 26 9.74 -20.56 1.95
N LEU A 27 10.00 -19.46 1.25
CA LEU A 27 11.35 -18.98 0.96
C LEU A 27 11.97 -18.22 2.14
N GLN A 28 11.21 -18.03 3.21
CA GLN A 28 11.59 -17.26 4.40
C GLN A 28 12.19 -15.89 4.05
N PRO A 29 11.46 -15.05 3.29
CA PRO A 29 11.97 -13.76 2.91
C PRO A 29 12.06 -12.82 4.12
N MET A 30 12.99 -11.88 4.11
CA MET A 30 12.86 -10.68 4.93
C MET A 30 11.75 -9.80 4.35
N ILE A 31 10.81 -9.41 5.16
CA ILE A 31 9.68 -8.55 4.77
C ILE A 31 9.95 -7.13 5.25
N ILE A 32 9.96 -6.19 4.33
CA ILE A 32 10.05 -4.75 4.63
C ILE A 32 8.65 -4.16 4.47
N LEU A 33 7.96 -3.89 5.57
CA LEU A 33 6.69 -3.17 5.53
C LEU A 33 6.96 -1.68 5.43
N ILE A 34 6.62 -1.07 4.30
CA ILE A 34 6.69 0.37 4.12
C ILE A 34 5.29 0.97 4.15
N ALA A 35 5.06 1.84 5.11
CA ALA A 35 3.81 2.57 5.29
C ALA A 35 4.07 4.07 5.19
N VAL A 36 3.19 4.78 4.50
CA VAL A 36 3.35 6.22 4.27
C VAL A 36 2.15 6.97 4.81
N VAL A 37 2.41 7.92 5.69
CA VAL A 37 1.41 8.86 6.21
C VAL A 37 1.36 10.04 5.25
N GLU A 38 0.26 10.21 4.54
CA GLU A 38 0.04 11.37 3.68
C GLU A 38 -0.33 12.58 4.54
N GLN A 39 0.34 13.71 4.31
CA GLN A 39 0.02 14.94 5.02
C GLN A 39 -1.32 15.50 4.56
N SER A 40 -2.18 15.83 5.52
CA SER A 40 -3.36 16.64 5.25
C SER A 40 -2.94 18.07 4.89
N LEU A 41 -3.47 18.61 3.79
CA LEU A 41 -3.25 20.00 3.38
C LEU A 41 -4.05 21.02 4.22
N ASP A 42 -4.81 20.55 5.19
CA ASP A 42 -5.69 21.37 6.01
C ASP A 42 -4.90 21.97 7.19
N THR A 43 -4.81 23.31 7.23
CA THR A 43 -4.00 24.08 8.19
C THR A 43 -4.76 24.54 9.43
N SER A 44 -5.96 24.03 9.69
CA SER A 44 -6.71 24.37 10.91
C SER A 44 -6.16 23.65 12.14
N SER A 45 -6.15 24.31 13.30
CA SER A 45 -5.62 23.72 14.55
C SER A 45 -6.35 22.47 15.03
N SER A 46 -7.64 22.32 14.71
CA SER A 46 -8.41 21.11 14.96
C SER A 46 -8.01 19.96 14.02
N SER A 47 -7.57 20.26 12.80
CA SER A 47 -7.10 19.25 11.85
C SER A 47 -5.72 18.71 12.22
N GLU A 48 -4.86 19.51 12.84
CA GLU A 48 -3.54 19.07 13.29
C GLU A 48 -3.64 18.02 14.41
N SER A 49 -4.51 18.23 15.41
CA SER A 49 -4.76 17.24 16.47
C SER A 49 -5.34 15.94 15.91
N ASN A 50 -6.30 16.03 14.99
CA ASN A 50 -6.89 14.87 14.32
C ASN A 50 -5.87 14.14 13.45
N TYR A 51 -4.99 14.87 12.78
CA TYR A 51 -3.91 14.29 12.00
C TYR A 51 -2.92 13.50 12.86
N LEU A 52 -2.48 14.06 13.99
CA LEU A 52 -1.57 13.38 14.92
C LEU A 52 -2.20 12.11 15.50
N GLU A 53 -3.47 12.15 15.86
CA GLU A 53 -4.19 10.97 16.36
C GLU A 53 -4.33 9.90 15.29
N ALA A 54 -4.69 10.28 14.06
CA ALA A 54 -4.79 9.35 12.93
C ALA A 54 -3.44 8.74 12.56
N LYS A 55 -2.37 9.53 12.58
CA LYS A 55 -1.00 9.07 12.38
C LYS A 55 -0.57 8.06 13.43
N GLU A 56 -0.86 8.31 14.70
CA GLU A 56 -0.53 7.40 15.79
C GLU A 56 -1.27 6.08 15.66
N LYS A 57 -2.58 6.09 15.39
CA LYS A 57 -3.39 4.89 15.16
C LYS A 57 -2.86 4.07 13.98
N PHE A 58 -2.57 4.73 12.88
CA PHE A 58 -2.02 4.09 11.69
C PHE A 58 -0.65 3.44 11.96
N THR A 59 0.25 4.17 12.58
CA THR A 59 1.59 3.68 12.94
C THR A 59 1.50 2.48 13.89
N THR A 60 0.61 2.54 14.87
CA THR A 60 0.36 1.43 15.80
C THR A 60 -0.16 0.19 15.07
N ALA A 61 -1.13 0.35 14.17
CA ALA A 61 -1.69 -0.75 13.39
C ALA A 61 -0.62 -1.43 12.50
N VAL A 62 0.26 -0.65 11.88
CA VAL A 62 1.37 -1.19 11.07
C VAL A 62 2.35 -1.99 11.94
N ARG A 63 2.71 -1.48 13.11
CA ARG A 63 3.60 -2.17 14.05
C ARG A 63 2.99 -3.45 14.60
N GLU A 64 1.72 -3.45 14.96
CA GLU A 64 1.00 -4.65 15.40
C GLU A 64 0.98 -5.74 14.31
N THR A 65 0.81 -5.33 13.05
CA THR A 65 0.93 -6.26 11.92
C THR A 65 2.33 -6.85 11.83
N ALA A 66 3.36 -6.02 11.96
CA ALA A 66 4.75 -6.47 11.94
C ALA A 66 5.07 -7.44 13.10
N GLU A 67 4.61 -7.13 14.30
CA GLU A 67 4.77 -8.00 15.48
C GLU A 67 4.11 -9.36 15.25
N SER A 68 2.88 -9.38 14.75
CA SER A 68 2.17 -10.62 14.42
C SER A 68 2.91 -11.48 13.39
N LEU A 69 3.54 -10.85 12.39
CA LEU A 69 4.37 -11.56 11.42
C LEU A 69 5.68 -12.09 12.04
N GLY A 70 6.29 -11.32 12.93
CA GLY A 70 7.46 -11.76 13.70
C GLY A 70 7.17 -12.98 14.57
N GLU A 71 6.00 -13.01 15.21
CA GLU A 71 5.53 -14.18 15.98
C GLU A 71 5.32 -15.42 15.10
N GLN A 72 4.99 -15.24 13.83
CA GLN A 72 4.91 -16.32 12.85
C GLN A 72 6.27 -16.79 12.31
N GLY A 73 7.35 -16.16 12.75
CA GLY A 73 8.72 -16.52 12.41
C GLY A 73 9.31 -15.79 11.20
N PHE A 74 8.66 -14.74 10.70
CA PHE A 74 9.21 -13.91 9.63
C PHE A 74 10.19 -12.87 10.17
N ASP A 75 11.21 -12.54 9.39
CA ASP A 75 12.08 -11.41 9.64
C ASP A 75 11.43 -10.16 9.06
N ILE A 76 11.13 -9.18 9.91
CA ILE A 76 10.32 -8.00 9.55
C ILE A 76 11.07 -6.71 9.86
N GLU A 77 11.15 -5.83 8.88
CA GLU A 77 11.55 -4.44 9.03
C GLU A 77 10.34 -3.53 8.76
N VAL A 78 10.18 -2.47 9.56
CA VAL A 78 9.10 -1.48 9.39
C VAL A 78 9.69 -0.13 9.04
N ILE A 79 9.20 0.47 7.96
CA ILE A 79 9.53 1.82 7.54
C ILE A 79 8.25 2.65 7.54
N ILE A 80 8.23 3.72 8.32
CA ILE A 80 7.15 4.71 8.33
C ILE A 80 7.68 5.99 7.70
N GLY A 81 7.12 6.34 6.53
CA GLY A 81 7.44 7.58 5.85
C GLY A 81 6.30 8.59 5.91
N GLU A 82 6.59 9.84 5.63
CA GLU A 82 5.61 10.92 5.54
C GLU A 82 5.70 11.62 4.19
N GLY A 83 4.57 12.00 3.63
CA GLY A 83 4.45 12.76 2.39
C GLY A 83 3.78 11.99 1.26
N ASP A 84 4.23 12.21 0.03
CA ASP A 84 3.70 11.54 -1.16
C ASP A 84 4.17 10.09 -1.20
N ALA A 85 3.23 9.15 -1.07
CA ALA A 85 3.52 7.71 -1.04
C ALA A 85 4.33 7.24 -2.26
N ARG A 86 4.06 7.80 -3.45
CA ARG A 86 4.78 7.45 -4.68
C ARG A 86 6.27 7.73 -4.56
N LYS A 87 6.61 8.91 -4.05
CA LYS A 87 8.00 9.37 -3.91
C LYS A 87 8.71 8.67 -2.77
N VAL A 88 8.03 8.49 -1.63
CA VAL A 88 8.60 7.85 -0.44
C VAL A 88 8.93 6.38 -0.74
N ILE A 89 7.99 5.64 -1.34
CA ILE A 89 8.20 4.23 -1.69
C ILE A 89 9.28 4.09 -2.77
N LEU A 90 9.25 4.91 -3.81
CA LEU A 90 10.28 4.86 -4.85
C LEU A 90 11.68 5.09 -4.29
N LYS A 91 11.84 6.07 -3.40
CA LYS A 91 13.12 6.34 -2.74
C LYS A 91 13.59 5.16 -1.89
N ALA A 92 12.68 4.53 -1.15
CA ALA A 92 13.00 3.35 -0.36
C ALA A 92 13.43 2.17 -1.26
N VAL A 93 12.73 1.92 -2.37
CA VAL A 93 13.11 0.91 -3.36
C VAL A 93 14.52 1.16 -3.90
N GLN A 94 14.84 2.41 -4.27
CA GLN A 94 16.15 2.76 -4.79
C GLN A 94 17.28 2.60 -3.75
N ASN A 95 16.99 2.89 -2.49
CA ASN A 95 17.98 2.81 -1.42
C ASN A 95 18.23 1.38 -0.92
N LEU A 96 17.18 0.57 -0.84
CA LEU A 96 17.22 -0.76 -0.24
C LEU A 96 17.34 -1.90 -1.27
N ASN A 97 17.09 -1.61 -2.55
CA ASN A 97 17.14 -2.58 -3.64
C ASN A 97 16.47 -3.92 -3.30
N PRO A 98 15.18 -3.94 -2.96
CA PRO A 98 14.48 -5.19 -2.67
C PRO A 98 14.43 -6.09 -3.92
N ASP A 99 14.27 -7.38 -3.72
CA ASP A 99 14.12 -8.34 -4.81
C ASP A 99 12.72 -8.27 -5.44
N LEU A 100 11.74 -7.77 -4.66
CA LEU A 100 10.35 -7.62 -5.09
C LEU A 100 9.68 -6.48 -4.32
N LEU A 101 8.94 -5.63 -5.03
CA LEU A 101 7.98 -4.69 -4.45
C LEU A 101 6.57 -5.23 -4.65
N VAL A 102 5.80 -5.36 -3.57
CA VAL A 102 4.39 -5.78 -3.62
C VAL A 102 3.48 -4.63 -3.24
N ILE A 103 2.44 -4.45 -4.02
CA ILE A 103 1.42 -3.40 -3.82
C ILE A 103 0.04 -4.04 -3.97
N ALA A 104 -0.87 -3.74 -3.04
CA ALA A 104 -2.26 -4.11 -3.20
C ALA A 104 -2.94 -3.20 -4.24
N ARG A 105 -3.71 -3.79 -5.14
CA ARG A 105 -4.56 -3.02 -6.03
C ARG A 105 -5.70 -2.39 -5.21
N ARG A 106 -5.91 -1.09 -5.34
CA ARG A 106 -7.11 -0.45 -4.81
C ARG A 106 -8.33 -1.00 -5.55
N SER A 107 -9.29 -1.55 -4.81
CA SER A 107 -10.63 -1.73 -5.33
C SER A 107 -11.32 -0.38 -5.21
N HIS A 108 -11.64 0.23 -6.35
CA HIS A 108 -12.66 1.23 -6.38
C HIS A 108 -13.99 0.46 -6.33
N GLU A 109 -14.71 0.53 -5.22
CA GLU A 109 -16.11 0.15 -5.25
C GLU A 109 -16.80 1.23 -6.11
N PRO A 110 -17.38 0.87 -7.27
CA PRO A 110 -18.19 1.83 -7.98
C PRO A 110 -19.35 2.18 -7.04
N ASP A 111 -19.41 3.43 -6.59
CA ASP A 111 -20.63 3.96 -6.00
C ASP A 111 -21.77 3.68 -6.97
N GLY A 112 -22.69 2.83 -6.53
CA GLY A 112 -23.65 2.14 -7.38
C GLY A 112 -24.62 3.04 -8.12
N ASN A 113 -24.17 3.70 -9.18
CA ASN A 113 -25.01 4.25 -10.23
C ASN A 113 -24.20 4.49 -11.50
N VAL A 114 -23.99 3.44 -12.27
CA VAL A 114 -23.36 3.51 -13.61
C VAL A 114 -24.34 4.02 -14.68
N ILE A 115 -25.52 4.50 -14.30
CA ILE A 115 -26.52 5.00 -15.25
C ILE A 115 -26.30 6.51 -15.42
N GLY A 116 -25.59 6.90 -16.49
CA GLY A 116 -25.49 8.29 -16.96
C GLY A 116 -24.11 8.94 -16.92
N GLN A 117 -23.04 8.18 -16.72
CA GLN A 117 -21.68 8.74 -16.78
C GLN A 117 -21.24 8.95 -18.23
N SER A 118 -20.52 10.06 -18.47
CA SER A 118 -19.90 10.34 -19.76
C SER A 118 -18.80 9.29 -20.06
N ILE A 119 -18.49 9.10 -21.35
CA ILE A 119 -17.41 8.19 -21.78
C ILE A 119 -16.08 8.56 -21.13
N ASP A 120 -15.82 9.85 -20.93
CA ASP A 120 -14.60 10.34 -20.28
C ASP A 120 -14.51 9.91 -18.81
N ALA A 121 -15.64 9.96 -18.07
CA ALA A 121 -15.71 9.47 -16.70
C ALA A 121 -15.49 7.94 -16.62
N LEU A 122 -16.02 7.19 -17.59
CA LEU A 122 -15.78 5.74 -17.69
C LEU A 122 -14.31 5.41 -18.01
N VAL A 123 -13.65 6.22 -18.85
CA VAL A 123 -12.22 6.05 -19.17
C VAL A 123 -11.35 6.39 -17.96
N GLU A 124 -11.66 7.47 -17.23
CA GLU A 124 -10.97 7.80 -15.99
C GLU A 124 -11.18 6.72 -14.94
N GLU A 125 -12.39 6.23 -14.76
CA GLU A 125 -12.73 5.15 -13.84
C GLU A 125 -12.02 3.85 -14.25
N PHE A 126 -11.98 3.51 -15.53
CA PHE A 126 -11.24 2.36 -16.05
C PHE A 126 -9.73 2.48 -15.78
N ASN A 127 -9.14 3.63 -16.04
CA ASN A 127 -7.72 3.89 -15.75
C ASN A 127 -7.42 3.83 -14.24
N PHE A 128 -8.35 4.29 -13.41
CA PHE A 128 -8.25 4.25 -11.96
C PHE A 128 -8.44 2.83 -11.41
N MET A 129 -9.36 2.06 -11.98
CA MET A 129 -9.62 0.66 -11.60
C MET A 129 -8.48 -0.28 -11.99
N THR A 130 -7.79 -0.02 -13.09
CA THR A 130 -6.73 -0.92 -13.60
C THR A 130 -5.45 -0.77 -12.80
N PHE A 131 -5.07 0.46 -12.47
CA PHE A 131 -3.85 0.76 -11.70
C PHE A 131 -4.10 2.03 -10.87
N GLY A 132 -4.25 1.93 -9.57
CA GLY A 132 -4.27 3.11 -8.70
C GLY A 132 -3.04 4.01 -8.97
N SER A 133 -3.12 5.30 -8.64
CA SER A 133 -2.06 6.27 -8.94
C SER A 133 -0.67 5.86 -8.40
N VAL A 134 -0.62 5.25 -7.23
CA VAL A 134 0.62 4.76 -6.60
C VAL A 134 1.17 3.55 -7.34
N SER A 135 0.34 2.53 -7.61
CA SER A 135 0.78 1.31 -8.29
C SER A 135 1.20 1.57 -9.72
N SER A 136 0.47 2.43 -10.45
CA SER A 136 0.83 2.84 -11.82
C SER A 136 2.17 3.58 -11.87
N PHE A 137 2.39 4.50 -10.94
CA PHE A 137 3.63 5.25 -10.84
C PHE A 137 4.83 4.33 -10.55
N LEU A 138 4.69 3.46 -9.56
CA LEU A 138 5.76 2.55 -9.13
C LEU A 138 6.04 1.46 -10.15
N ALA A 139 5.01 0.93 -10.81
CA ALA A 139 5.19 -0.06 -11.89
C ALA A 139 6.06 0.47 -13.04
N ARG A 140 6.02 1.79 -13.29
CA ARG A 140 6.81 2.43 -14.36
C ARG A 140 8.23 2.84 -13.93
N ARG A 141 8.48 3.01 -12.65
CA ARG A 141 9.71 3.66 -12.15
C ARG A 141 10.52 2.84 -11.16
N ALA A 142 9.93 1.80 -10.55
CA ALA A 142 10.68 0.95 -9.63
C ALA A 142 11.84 0.25 -10.35
N THR A 143 12.96 0.14 -9.64
CA THR A 143 14.19 -0.53 -10.14
C THR A 143 14.19 -2.04 -9.87
N CYS A 144 13.14 -2.57 -9.26
CA CYS A 144 12.93 -3.99 -8.98
C CYS A 144 11.63 -4.47 -9.61
N PRO A 145 11.40 -5.80 -9.69
CA PRO A 145 10.11 -6.35 -10.05
C PRO A 145 8.98 -5.84 -9.14
N VAL A 146 7.82 -5.56 -9.73
CA VAL A 146 6.63 -5.08 -9.01
C VAL A 146 5.49 -6.06 -9.19
N LEU A 147 4.98 -6.58 -8.08
CA LEU A 147 3.77 -7.40 -8.04
C LEU A 147 2.59 -6.53 -7.59
N ILE A 148 1.61 -6.36 -8.45
CA ILE A 148 0.36 -5.70 -8.12
C ILE A 148 -0.68 -6.78 -7.82
N GLN A 149 -0.95 -6.99 -6.53
CA GLN A 149 -1.86 -8.03 -6.08
C GLN A 149 -3.30 -7.57 -6.26
N ALA A 150 -4.04 -8.30 -7.08
CA ALA A 150 -5.48 -8.13 -7.20
C ALA A 150 -6.18 -8.60 -5.93
N CYS A 151 -7.20 -7.86 -5.51
CA CYS A 151 -8.04 -8.21 -4.38
C CYS A 151 -9.46 -8.49 -4.89
N PRO A 152 -10.14 -9.53 -4.39
CA PRO A 152 -11.51 -9.81 -4.81
C PRO A 152 -12.42 -8.67 -4.37
N ALA A 153 -13.36 -8.32 -5.24
CA ALA A 153 -14.44 -7.42 -4.87
C ALA A 153 -15.24 -8.01 -3.70
N VAL A 154 -15.73 -7.16 -2.83
CA VAL A 154 -16.73 -7.56 -1.84
C VAL A 154 -18.05 -7.66 -2.58
N LEU A 155 -18.58 -8.85 -2.62
CA LEU A 155 -19.96 -9.07 -3.07
C LEU A 155 -20.92 -8.73 -1.93
#